data_219b1c91ee4f67429e8fc6982ed22464
#
_entry.id   219b1c91ee4f67429e8fc6982ed22464
#
_cell.length_a   1.000
_cell.length_b   1.000
_cell.length_c   1.000
_cell.angle_alpha   90.00
_cell.angle_beta   90.00
_cell.angle_gamma   90.00
#
_symmetry.space_group_name_H-M   'P 1'
#
loop_
_entity.id
_entity.type
_entity.pdbx_description
1 polymer ?
#
loop_
_entity_poly.entity_id
_entity_poly.type
_entity_poly.pdbx_seq_one_letter_code
_entity_poly.pdbx_strand_id
1 'polypeptide(L)'
;MARPTTFTREAVLKAAIDIVRRDGEEGLTSRNIGKELGCSSRPMFTLYDNMESLRLDVRKEAVKLFSKYVEGCLDYVPAFKEYGMRMVRFGIEEHNLFRMIFFNPELTREDFGRPLAVCKDAFVKDYDLSIEQADSLASH
;
A
#
# COMPACT_ATOMS: atom_id res chain seq x y z
N MET A 1 21.85 8.42 -28.53
CA MET A 1 21.99 7.59 -27.34
C MET A 1 20.73 6.76 -27.13
N ALA A 2 20.87 5.47 -27.11
CA ALA A 2 19.72 4.57 -26.93
C ALA A 2 19.23 4.65 -25.48
N ARG A 3 17.95 4.94 -25.31
CA ARG A 3 17.32 4.84 -23.99
C ARG A 3 17.00 3.38 -23.70
N PRO A 4 17.04 2.95 -22.42
CA PRO A 4 16.52 1.64 -22.08
C PRO A 4 15.07 1.55 -22.53
N THR A 5 14.74 0.53 -23.29
CA THR A 5 13.38 0.29 -23.77
C THR A 5 12.56 -0.54 -22.79
N THR A 6 13.25 -1.14 -21.82
CA THR A 6 12.62 -1.97 -20.80
C THR A 6 12.57 -1.25 -19.48
N PHE A 7 11.39 -1.22 -18.87
CA PHE A 7 11.18 -0.70 -17.53
C PHE A 7 10.96 -1.86 -16.58
N THR A 8 11.49 -1.73 -15.36
CA THR A 8 11.27 -2.72 -14.32
C THR A 8 9.86 -2.60 -13.78
N ARG A 9 9.36 -3.68 -13.17
CA ARG A 9 8.08 -3.69 -12.48
C ARG A 9 8.05 -2.60 -11.39
N GLU A 10 9.18 -2.44 -10.67
CA GLU A 10 9.32 -1.43 -9.62
C GLU A 10 9.15 -0.01 -10.18
N ALA A 11 9.71 0.27 -11.35
CA ALA A 11 9.58 1.58 -11.99
C ALA A 11 8.13 1.86 -12.38
N VAL A 12 7.45 0.86 -12.93
CA VAL A 12 6.03 0.99 -13.29
C VAL A 12 5.16 1.19 -12.04
N LEU A 13 5.40 0.42 -10.98
CA LEU A 13 4.67 0.56 -9.71
C LEU A 13 4.90 1.92 -9.07
N LYS A 14 6.13 2.42 -9.10
CA LYS A 14 6.44 3.76 -8.58
C LYS A 14 5.69 4.84 -9.35
N ALA A 15 5.71 4.77 -10.67
CA ALA A 15 4.98 5.71 -11.51
C ALA A 15 3.47 5.66 -11.23
N ALA A 16 2.93 4.46 -11.10
CA ALA A 16 1.51 4.25 -10.79
C ALA A 16 1.13 4.84 -9.42
N ILE A 17 1.96 4.61 -8.41
CA ILE A 17 1.74 5.17 -7.06
C ILE A 17 1.76 6.70 -7.11
N ASP A 18 2.72 7.29 -7.83
CA ASP A 18 2.81 8.75 -7.95
C ASP A 18 1.56 9.33 -8.63
N ILE A 19 1.02 8.64 -9.63
CA ILE A 19 -0.23 9.03 -10.29
C ILE A 19 -1.40 8.98 -9.30
N VAL A 20 -1.52 7.89 -8.54
CA VAL A 20 -2.60 7.74 -7.56
C VAL A 20 -2.53 8.81 -6.49
N ARG A 21 -1.33 9.10 -5.99
CA ARG A 21 -1.15 10.17 -4.99
C ARG A 21 -1.64 11.52 -5.49
N ARG A 22 -1.33 11.85 -6.74
CA ARG A 22 -1.68 13.13 -7.34
C ARG A 22 -3.13 13.20 -7.79
N ASP A 23 -3.60 12.16 -8.50
CA ASP A 23 -4.86 12.22 -9.24
C ASP A 23 -5.93 11.24 -8.74
N GLY A 24 -5.60 10.37 -7.78
CA GLY A 24 -6.49 9.29 -7.36
C GLY A 24 -6.41 8.08 -8.27
N GLU A 25 -7.14 7.03 -7.93
CA GLU A 25 -7.15 5.78 -8.70
C GLU A 25 -7.71 6.00 -10.12
N GLU A 26 -8.58 6.97 -10.29
CA GLU A 26 -9.17 7.33 -11.61
C GLU A 26 -8.11 7.77 -12.61
N GLY A 27 -6.99 8.32 -12.12
CA GLY A 27 -5.87 8.73 -12.98
C GLY A 27 -4.99 7.58 -13.43
N LEU A 28 -5.21 6.38 -12.92
CA LEU A 28 -4.38 5.22 -13.21
C LEU A 28 -4.81 4.59 -14.53
N THR A 29 -4.26 5.10 -15.63
CA THR A 29 -4.49 4.62 -16.98
C THR A 29 -3.16 4.27 -17.63
N SER A 30 -3.18 3.39 -18.64
CA SER A 30 -1.97 3.02 -19.37
C SER A 30 -1.31 4.24 -20.02
N ARG A 31 -2.11 5.17 -20.52
CA ARG A 31 -1.62 6.41 -21.11
C ARG A 31 -0.88 7.28 -20.10
N ASN A 32 -1.47 7.46 -18.92
CA ASN A 32 -0.84 8.27 -17.87
C ASN A 32 0.43 7.64 -17.33
N ILE A 33 0.47 6.31 -17.22
CA ILE A 33 1.69 5.59 -16.83
C ILE A 33 2.77 5.82 -17.87
N GLY A 34 2.44 5.72 -19.16
CA GLY A 34 3.38 6.00 -20.22
C GLY A 34 3.94 7.42 -20.15
N LYS A 35 3.09 8.41 -19.91
CA LYS A 35 3.53 9.81 -19.74
C LYS A 35 4.46 9.97 -18.54
N GLU A 36 4.12 9.34 -17.41
CA GLU A 36 4.93 9.42 -16.19
C GLU A 36 6.31 8.79 -16.39
N LEU A 37 6.39 7.72 -17.17
CA LEU A 37 7.64 7.06 -17.50
C LEU A 37 8.40 7.73 -18.65
N GLY A 38 7.79 8.71 -19.31
CA GLY A 38 8.37 9.40 -20.45
C GLY A 38 8.39 8.57 -21.72
N CYS A 39 7.41 7.69 -21.88
CA CYS A 39 7.34 6.77 -23.01
C CYS A 39 5.88 6.47 -23.39
N SER A 40 5.68 5.55 -24.36
CA SER A 40 4.36 5.03 -24.68
C SER A 40 3.87 4.06 -23.59
N SER A 41 2.63 3.59 -23.70
CA SER A 41 2.08 2.59 -22.77
C SER A 41 2.61 1.16 -22.99
N ARG A 42 3.40 0.94 -24.02
CA ARG A 42 3.92 -0.39 -24.38
C ARG A 42 4.64 -1.15 -23.26
N PRO A 43 5.60 -0.52 -22.53
CA PRO A 43 6.33 -1.26 -21.50
C PRO A 43 5.42 -1.84 -20.42
N MET A 44 4.33 -1.17 -20.11
CA MET A 44 3.37 -1.67 -19.13
C MET A 44 2.78 -3.01 -19.58
N PHE A 45 2.42 -3.13 -20.87
CA PHE A 45 1.81 -4.34 -21.42
C PHE A 45 2.79 -5.50 -21.61
N THR A 46 4.10 -5.27 -21.50
CA THR A 46 5.07 -6.36 -21.44
C THR A 46 5.16 -6.98 -20.05
N LEU A 47 4.80 -6.22 -19.02
CA LEU A 47 4.86 -6.64 -17.61
C LEU A 47 3.52 -7.13 -17.09
N TYR A 48 2.42 -6.60 -17.61
CA TYR A 48 1.07 -6.90 -17.15
C TYR A 48 0.18 -7.24 -18.34
N ASP A 49 -0.64 -8.26 -18.19
CA ASP A 49 -1.55 -8.71 -19.25
C ASP A 49 -2.64 -7.68 -19.55
N ASN A 50 -3.08 -6.96 -18.51
CA ASN A 50 -4.15 -5.98 -18.63
C ASN A 50 -4.07 -4.98 -17.48
N MET A 51 -4.90 -3.94 -17.54
CA MET A 51 -4.93 -2.90 -16.51
C MET A 51 -5.40 -3.41 -15.15
N GLU A 52 -6.28 -4.40 -15.14
CA GLU A 52 -6.78 -4.96 -13.88
C GLU A 52 -5.67 -5.65 -13.09
N SER A 53 -4.79 -6.38 -13.77
CA SER A 53 -3.61 -7.00 -13.13
C SER A 53 -2.69 -5.94 -12.55
N LEU A 54 -2.48 -4.85 -13.28
CA LEU A 54 -1.67 -3.73 -12.80
C LEU A 54 -2.32 -3.06 -11.60
N ARG A 55 -3.62 -2.78 -11.66
CA ARG A 55 -4.33 -2.12 -10.56
C ARG A 55 -4.26 -2.93 -9.27
N LEU A 56 -4.45 -4.24 -9.36
CA LEU A 56 -4.34 -5.10 -8.19
C LEU A 56 -2.94 -5.03 -7.59
N ASP A 57 -1.92 -5.04 -8.42
CA ASP A 57 -0.54 -4.97 -7.97
C ASP A 57 -0.22 -3.61 -7.32
N VAL A 58 -0.76 -2.53 -7.88
CA VAL A 58 -0.63 -1.18 -7.31
C VAL A 58 -1.31 -1.09 -5.95
N ARG A 59 -2.49 -1.70 -5.80
CA ARG A 59 -3.20 -1.75 -4.51
C ARG A 59 -2.38 -2.48 -3.46
N LYS A 60 -1.79 -3.61 -3.82
CA LYS A 60 -0.90 -4.36 -2.91
C LYS A 60 0.34 -3.55 -2.54
N GLU A 61 0.89 -2.80 -3.49
CA GLU A 61 2.01 -1.91 -3.21
C GLU A 61 1.61 -0.79 -2.24
N ALA A 62 0.41 -0.25 -2.40
CA ALA A 62 -0.13 0.76 -1.48
C ALA A 62 -0.26 0.20 -0.06
N VAL A 63 -0.71 -1.06 0.08
CA VAL A 63 -0.77 -1.74 1.39
C VAL A 63 0.62 -1.86 2.00
N LYS A 64 1.63 -2.17 1.21
CA LYS A 64 3.03 -2.24 1.71
C LYS A 64 3.51 -0.88 2.23
N LEU A 65 3.18 0.20 1.54
CA LEU A 65 3.51 1.56 1.99
C LEU A 65 2.82 1.89 3.30
N PHE A 66 1.55 1.55 3.42
CA PHE A 66 0.79 1.70 4.66
C PHE A 66 1.42 0.88 5.79
N SER A 67 1.75 -0.38 5.53
CA SER A 67 2.37 -1.29 6.50
C SER A 67 3.66 -0.71 7.06
N LYS A 68 4.51 -0.24 6.18
CA LYS A 68 5.79 0.37 6.56
C LYS A 68 5.58 1.62 7.41
N TYR A 69 4.59 2.42 7.08
CA TYR A 69 4.27 3.64 7.80
C TYR A 69 3.80 3.34 9.23
N VAL A 70 2.86 2.42 9.39
CA VAL A 70 2.34 2.09 10.73
C VAL A 70 3.34 1.28 11.57
N GLU A 71 4.25 0.54 10.95
CA GLU A 71 5.28 -0.24 11.64
C GLU A 71 6.14 0.61 12.58
N GLY A 72 6.35 1.87 12.23
CA GLY A 72 7.08 2.81 13.09
C GLY A 72 6.46 3.01 14.46
N CYS A 73 5.21 2.61 14.68
CA CYS A 73 4.54 2.72 15.98
C CYS A 73 5.25 1.90 17.07
N LEU A 74 5.97 0.85 16.68
CA LEU A 74 6.64 -0.05 17.63
C LEU A 74 7.78 0.62 18.38
N ASP A 75 8.27 1.76 17.90
CA ASP A 75 9.30 2.55 18.58
C ASP A 75 8.73 3.52 19.62
N TYR A 76 7.43 3.54 19.80
CA TYR A 76 6.73 4.48 20.68
C TYR A 76 6.06 3.78 21.86
N VAL A 77 5.76 4.56 22.89
CA VAL A 77 5.01 4.11 24.07
C VAL A 77 3.88 5.11 24.32
N PRO A 78 2.61 4.71 24.30
CA PRO A 78 2.10 3.37 23.97
C PRO A 78 2.12 3.11 22.47
N ALA A 79 2.56 1.94 22.06
CA ALA A 79 2.69 1.57 20.65
C ALA A 79 1.33 1.47 19.95
N PHE A 80 0.34 0.92 20.63
CA PHE A 80 -1.01 0.74 20.06
C PHE A 80 -1.69 2.08 19.76
N LYS A 81 -1.54 3.04 20.66
CA LYS A 81 -2.04 4.40 20.44
C LYS A 81 -1.37 5.03 19.21
N GLU A 82 -0.05 4.88 19.12
CA GLU A 82 0.72 5.41 17.98
C GLU A 82 0.31 4.73 16.66
N TYR A 83 -0.02 3.45 16.70
CA TYR A 83 -0.56 2.75 15.53
C TYR A 83 -1.81 3.46 15.01
N GLY A 84 -2.77 3.73 15.90
CA GLY A 84 -4.00 4.44 15.54
C GLY A 84 -3.75 5.85 15.02
N MET A 85 -2.83 6.57 15.66
CA MET A 85 -2.44 7.92 15.24
C MET A 85 -1.82 7.91 13.84
N ARG A 86 -0.97 6.94 13.56
CA ARG A 86 -0.34 6.79 12.23
C ARG A 86 -1.36 6.41 11.17
N MET A 87 -2.32 5.57 11.51
CA MET A 87 -3.39 5.19 10.59
C MET A 87 -4.22 6.42 10.18
N VAL A 88 -4.60 7.25 11.14
CA VAL A 88 -5.34 8.50 10.89
C VAL A 88 -4.48 9.47 10.06
N ARG A 89 -3.21 9.63 10.42
CA ARG A 89 -2.30 10.53 9.72
C ARG A 89 -2.07 10.09 8.27
N PHE A 90 -1.93 8.79 8.04
CA PHE A 90 -1.83 8.25 6.69
C PHE A 90 -3.09 8.58 5.87
N GLY A 91 -4.27 8.45 6.50
CA GLY A 91 -5.53 8.81 5.84
C GLY A 91 -5.63 10.28 5.45
N ILE A 92 -5.01 11.15 6.23
CA ILE A 92 -4.99 12.60 5.96
C ILE A 92 -3.93 12.95 4.90
N GLU A 93 -2.71 12.46 5.08
CA GLU A 93 -1.57 12.82 4.22
C GLU A 93 -1.55 12.04 2.90
N GLU A 94 -1.95 10.77 2.94
CA GLU A 94 -1.97 9.86 1.81
C GLU A 94 -3.42 9.49 1.47
N HIS A 95 -4.27 10.49 1.36
CA HIS A 95 -5.71 10.35 1.17
C HIS A 95 -6.10 9.43 0.02
N ASN A 96 -5.45 9.59 -1.13
CA ASN A 96 -5.78 8.79 -2.32
C ASN A 96 -5.34 7.33 -2.16
N LEU A 97 -4.19 7.09 -1.54
CA LEU A 97 -3.75 5.72 -1.24
C LEU A 97 -4.65 5.07 -0.19
N PHE A 98 -5.04 5.82 0.83
CA PHE A 98 -5.95 5.33 1.87
C PHE A 98 -7.28 4.87 1.26
N ARG A 99 -7.87 5.67 0.38
CA ARG A 99 -9.10 5.31 -0.32
C ARG A 99 -8.93 4.05 -1.16
N MET A 100 -7.81 3.96 -1.89
CA MET A 100 -7.50 2.80 -2.71
C MET A 100 -7.41 1.51 -1.89
N ILE A 101 -6.83 1.59 -0.70
CA ILE A 101 -6.64 0.45 0.19
C ILE A 101 -7.96 0.03 0.87
N PHE A 102 -8.60 0.98 1.53
CA PHE A 102 -9.68 0.67 2.46
C PHE A 102 -11.08 0.65 1.85
N PHE A 103 -11.24 1.23 0.69
CA PHE A 103 -12.54 1.25 0.01
C PHE A 103 -12.58 0.33 -1.20
N ASN A 104 -11.71 -0.68 -1.21
CA ASN A 104 -11.60 -1.59 -2.34
C ASN A 104 -11.96 -3.03 -1.93
N PRO A 105 -13.04 -3.61 -2.49
CA PRO A 105 -13.47 -4.94 -2.11
C PRO A 105 -12.59 -6.07 -2.67
N GLU A 106 -11.68 -5.77 -3.57
CA GLU A 106 -10.80 -6.78 -4.17
C GLU A 106 -9.62 -7.17 -3.29
N LEU A 107 -9.28 -6.32 -2.31
CA LEU A 107 -8.24 -6.64 -1.34
C LEU A 107 -8.78 -7.60 -0.28
N THR A 108 -8.02 -8.62 0.02
CA THR A 108 -8.41 -9.67 0.97
C THR A 108 -7.74 -9.45 2.32
N ARG A 109 -8.19 -10.19 3.33
CA ARG A 109 -7.56 -10.19 4.65
C ARG A 109 -6.07 -10.54 4.57
N GLU A 110 -5.71 -11.42 3.65
CA GLU A 110 -4.29 -11.82 3.46
C GLU A 110 -3.44 -10.63 3.01
N ASP A 111 -4.00 -9.76 2.17
CA ASP A 111 -3.29 -8.58 1.71
C ASP A 111 -2.96 -7.63 2.88
N PHE A 112 -3.78 -7.66 3.94
CA PHE A 112 -3.58 -6.86 5.15
C PHE A 112 -2.80 -7.60 6.24
N GLY A 113 -2.20 -8.75 5.92
CA GLY A 113 -1.49 -9.57 6.91
C GLY A 113 -0.43 -8.80 7.69
N ARG A 114 0.39 -8.01 7.03
CA ARG A 114 1.46 -7.24 7.68
C ARG A 114 0.92 -6.12 8.58
N PRO A 115 0.02 -5.24 8.14
CA PRO A 115 -0.54 -4.22 9.03
C PRO A 115 -1.25 -4.81 10.25
N LEU A 116 -1.97 -5.92 10.08
CA LEU A 116 -2.64 -6.60 11.19
C LEU A 116 -1.62 -7.18 12.18
N ALA A 117 -0.53 -7.74 11.69
CA ALA A 117 0.54 -8.25 12.55
C ALA A 117 1.18 -7.13 13.37
N VAL A 118 1.43 -5.98 12.76
CA VAL A 118 1.97 -4.81 13.47
C VAL A 118 0.99 -4.34 14.56
N CYS A 119 -0.30 -4.34 14.26
CA CYS A 119 -1.34 -3.97 15.22
C CYS A 119 -1.32 -4.90 16.44
N LYS A 120 -1.23 -6.22 16.21
CA LYS A 120 -1.12 -7.20 17.30
C LYS A 120 0.16 -7.03 18.10
N ASP A 121 1.28 -6.83 17.43
CA ASP A 121 2.58 -6.62 18.09
C ASP A 121 2.55 -5.39 18.99
N ALA A 122 1.95 -4.30 18.52
CA ALA A 122 1.79 -3.07 19.29
C ALA A 122 0.94 -3.31 20.54
N PHE A 123 -0.15 -4.06 20.37
CA PHE A 123 -1.05 -4.39 21.48
C PHE A 123 -0.36 -5.25 22.53
N VAL A 124 0.34 -6.29 22.09
CA VAL A 124 1.10 -7.20 22.98
C VAL A 124 2.16 -6.41 23.76
N LYS A 125 2.89 -5.55 23.07
CA LYS A 125 3.92 -4.71 23.66
C LYS A 125 3.39 -3.85 24.81
N ASP A 126 2.24 -3.20 24.60
CA ASP A 126 1.68 -2.24 25.56
C ASP A 126 1.01 -2.92 26.74
N TYR A 127 0.35 -4.06 26.53
CA TYR A 127 -0.52 -4.68 27.51
C TYR A 127 0.03 -6.00 28.06
N ASP A 128 1.25 -6.36 27.65
CA ASP A 128 1.93 -7.61 28.08
C ASP A 128 1.02 -8.84 27.89
N LEU A 129 0.36 -8.89 26.75
CA LEU A 129 -0.53 -10.00 26.39
C LEU A 129 0.25 -11.08 25.65
N SER A 130 -0.18 -12.35 25.82
CA SER A 130 0.32 -13.43 24.97
C SER A 130 -0.16 -13.24 23.53
N ILE A 131 0.57 -13.85 22.58
CA ILE A 131 0.17 -13.83 21.17
C ILE A 131 -1.24 -14.40 20.99
N GLU A 132 -1.56 -15.49 21.72
CA GLU A 132 -2.87 -16.13 21.68
C GLU A 132 -4.00 -15.19 22.12
N GLN A 133 -3.77 -14.44 23.19
CA GLN A 133 -4.73 -13.46 23.67
C GLN A 133 -4.93 -12.34 22.67
N ALA A 134 -3.85 -11.86 22.06
CA ALA A 134 -3.90 -10.82 21.03
C ALA A 134 -4.64 -11.32 19.79
N ASP A 135 -4.43 -12.55 19.37
CA ASP A 135 -5.13 -13.16 18.23
C ASP A 135 -6.64 -13.27 18.51
N SER A 136 -7.00 -13.69 19.72
CA SER A 136 -8.40 -13.78 20.13
C SER A 136 -9.09 -12.42 20.05
N LEU A 137 -8.45 -11.36 20.53
CA LEU A 137 -8.98 -10.00 20.46
C LEU A 137 -9.10 -9.49 19.04
N ALA A 138 -8.09 -9.76 18.20
CA ALA A 138 -8.07 -9.32 16.81
C ALA A 138 -9.10 -10.05 15.92
N SER A 139 -9.58 -11.22 16.35
CA SER A 139 -10.57 -12.02 15.60
C SER A 139 -12.00 -11.56 15.85
N HIS A 140 -12.23 -10.72 16.83
CA HIS A 140 -13.51 -10.11 17.14
C HIS A 140 -13.58 -8.71 16.54
#